data_9dbb56f1154fe7c5d2a9502300f5809a
#
_entry.id   9dbb56f1154fe7c5d2a9502300f5809a
#
_cell.length_a   1.000
_cell.length_b   1.000
_cell.length_c   1.000
_cell.angle_alpha   90.00
_cell.angle_beta   90.00
_cell.angle_gamma   90.00
#
_symmetry.space_group_name_H-M   'P 1'
#
loop_
_entity.id
_entity.type
_entity.pdbx_description
1 polymer ?
#
loop_
_entity_poly.entity_id
_entity_poly.type
_entity_poly.pdbx_seq_one_letter_code
_entity_poly.pdbx_strand_id
1 'polypeptide(L)'
;MTDIESPGTDAPVKPRRRAPKAVAAVVAAALLGVGIGEVVIRVHYGDEPAAPVAAAAPAPSAGTPAPWGAKSNGNHFGSLRDLLLPVPDGYRLGPDYKDLGNDDEFGGADLARAQEELLDEVPEKYRGQLKDALSTLHFTGIGVRSLTRFDNRLMAVLKLTQFNQQTVSEQNALFGALVDDSDLFRRGPDVPGHPDARCALPALQAGDQLDYVTCYSAEGDLLVQLRVSGVAPLDQNKVVDLFRQQLDRLARPGAAA
;
A
#
# COMPACT_ATOMS: atom_id res chain seq x y z
N MET A 1 -60.00 42.98 8.69
CA MET A 1 -58.88 43.48 9.48
C MET A 1 -58.21 42.27 10.08
N THR A 2 -57.22 41.80 9.46
CA THR A 2 -56.41 40.65 9.87
C THR A 2 -54.98 41.14 10.01
N ASP A 3 -54.50 41.20 11.24
CA ASP A 3 -53.14 41.59 11.59
C ASP A 3 -52.16 40.52 11.11
N ILE A 4 -51.17 40.96 10.35
CA ILE A 4 -50.05 40.14 9.92
C ILE A 4 -48.91 40.38 10.90
N GLU A 5 -48.65 39.36 11.70
CA GLU A 5 -47.55 39.31 12.65
C GLU A 5 -46.23 39.06 11.89
N SER A 6 -45.25 39.91 12.08
CA SER A 6 -43.91 39.82 11.49
C SER A 6 -43.07 38.76 12.21
N PRO A 7 -42.33 37.89 11.51
CA PRO A 7 -41.44 36.92 12.15
C PRO A 7 -40.14 37.57 12.63
N GLY A 8 -39.75 37.14 13.81
CA GLY A 8 -38.63 37.65 14.59
C GLY A 8 -37.26 37.50 13.93
N THR A 9 -36.41 38.40 14.34
CA THR A 9 -35.00 38.57 13.97
C THR A 9 -34.15 37.36 14.34
N ASP A 10 -33.63 36.67 13.35
CA ASP A 10 -32.66 35.60 13.52
C ASP A 10 -31.33 36.14 14.06
N ALA A 11 -30.88 35.59 15.19
CA ALA A 11 -29.60 35.89 15.79
C ALA A 11 -28.45 35.29 14.93
N PRO A 12 -27.31 35.97 14.79
CA PRO A 12 -26.22 35.48 13.96
C PRO A 12 -25.56 34.22 14.54
N VAL A 13 -25.60 33.12 13.79
CA VAL A 13 -24.94 31.86 14.12
C VAL A 13 -23.43 32.09 14.03
N LYS A 14 -22.71 32.00 15.17
CA LYS A 14 -21.27 32.04 15.22
C LYS A 14 -20.67 30.82 14.47
N PRO A 15 -19.73 31.02 13.53
CA PRO A 15 -19.09 29.90 12.86
C PRO A 15 -18.24 29.09 13.85
N ARG A 16 -18.59 27.85 14.02
CA ARG A 16 -17.82 26.86 14.81
C ARG A 16 -16.52 26.58 14.09
N ARG A 17 -15.40 27.10 14.62
CA ARG A 17 -14.04 26.78 14.16
C ARG A 17 -13.70 25.31 14.46
N ARG A 18 -14.04 24.41 13.54
CA ARG A 18 -13.61 22.99 13.55
C ARG A 18 -12.75 22.68 12.32
N ALA A 19 -11.78 23.52 12.01
CA ALA A 19 -11.06 23.39 10.74
C ALA A 19 -9.64 22.77 10.76
N PRO A 20 -8.84 22.71 11.84
CA PRO A 20 -7.48 22.22 11.64
C PRO A 20 -7.36 20.69 11.59
N LYS A 21 -8.23 19.93 12.28
CA LYS A 21 -8.12 18.45 12.32
C LYS A 21 -8.66 17.76 11.08
N ALA A 22 -9.67 18.34 10.42
CA ALA A 22 -10.22 17.77 9.19
C ALA A 22 -9.30 17.97 7.97
N VAL A 23 -8.58 19.09 7.92
CA VAL A 23 -7.60 19.37 6.85
C VAL A 23 -6.40 18.44 6.94
N ALA A 24 -5.90 18.16 8.17
CA ALA A 24 -4.80 17.21 8.37
C ALA A 24 -5.18 15.78 7.95
N ALA A 25 -6.40 15.34 8.23
CA ALA A 25 -6.88 14.02 7.85
C ALA A 25 -7.07 13.87 6.33
N VAL A 26 -7.54 14.92 5.64
CA VAL A 26 -7.70 14.91 4.18
C VAL A 26 -6.34 14.97 3.48
N VAL A 27 -5.38 15.72 4.01
CA VAL A 27 -4.00 15.75 3.47
C VAL A 27 -3.32 14.39 3.67
N ALA A 28 -3.48 13.74 4.81
CA ALA A 28 -2.93 12.40 5.05
C ALA A 28 -3.57 11.35 4.12
N ALA A 29 -4.88 11.41 3.89
CA ALA A 29 -5.58 10.49 2.99
C ALA A 29 -5.22 10.72 1.51
N ALA A 30 -5.02 11.97 1.09
CA ALA A 30 -4.58 12.32 -0.26
C ALA A 30 -3.13 11.88 -0.52
N LEU A 31 -2.24 12.00 0.47
CA LEU A 31 -0.85 11.53 0.40
C LEU A 31 -0.76 9.99 0.28
N LEU A 32 -1.67 9.27 0.92
CA LEU A 32 -1.70 7.80 0.86
C LEU A 32 -2.36 7.25 -0.42
N GLY A 33 -3.19 8.04 -1.10
CA GLY A 33 -3.96 7.57 -2.24
C GLY A 33 -3.57 8.12 -3.61
N VAL A 34 -3.27 9.39 -3.71
CA VAL A 34 -3.08 10.11 -4.99
C VAL A 34 -1.70 10.77 -5.08
N GLY A 35 -1.20 11.37 -4.01
CA GLY A 35 0.03 12.18 -4.04
C GLY A 35 1.29 11.36 -4.32
N ILE A 36 1.39 10.13 -3.81
CA ILE A 36 2.57 9.28 -4.07
C ILE A 36 2.57 8.77 -5.53
N GLY A 37 1.40 8.52 -6.12
CA GLY A 37 1.30 8.06 -7.50
C GLY A 37 1.77 9.10 -8.51
N GLU A 38 1.40 10.36 -8.34
CA GLU A 38 1.70 11.43 -9.29
C GLU A 38 3.15 11.89 -9.23
N VAL A 39 3.75 11.86 -8.04
CA VAL A 39 5.18 12.20 -7.85
C VAL A 39 6.08 11.10 -8.42
N VAL A 40 5.72 9.82 -8.27
CA VAL A 40 6.46 8.69 -8.85
C VAL A 40 6.45 8.74 -10.39
N ILE A 41 5.34 9.18 -11.02
CA ILE A 41 5.25 9.34 -12.48
C ILE A 41 6.30 10.33 -12.98
N ARG A 42 6.46 11.49 -12.32
CA ARG A 42 7.38 12.54 -12.78
C ARG A 42 8.85 12.19 -12.58
N VAL A 43 9.18 11.46 -11.51
CA VAL A 43 10.57 11.08 -11.19
C VAL A 43 11.07 9.92 -12.08
N HIS A 44 10.18 9.01 -12.47
CA HIS A 44 10.59 7.79 -13.23
C HIS A 44 10.53 7.95 -14.75
N TYR A 45 9.79 8.93 -15.27
CA TYR A 45 9.59 9.15 -16.71
C TYR A 45 10.06 10.51 -17.21
N GLY A 46 10.82 11.26 -16.40
CA GLY A 46 11.57 12.42 -16.86
C GLY A 46 12.66 11.95 -17.83
N ASP A 47 12.64 12.47 -19.07
CA ASP A 47 13.49 12.12 -20.21
C ASP A 47 14.98 11.94 -19.83
N GLU A 48 15.38 10.73 -19.49
CA GLU A 48 16.79 10.33 -19.50
C GLU A 48 17.07 9.47 -20.74
N PRO A 49 18.06 9.82 -21.56
CA PRO A 49 18.41 9.01 -22.72
C PRO A 49 18.90 7.65 -22.25
N ALA A 50 18.37 6.58 -22.84
CA ALA A 50 18.70 5.21 -22.56
C ALA A 50 20.23 5.01 -22.49
N ALA A 51 20.73 4.67 -21.30
CA ALA A 51 22.13 4.29 -21.12
C ALA A 51 22.43 3.01 -21.92
N PRO A 52 23.62 2.88 -22.55
CA PRO A 52 23.97 1.69 -23.30
C PRO A 52 23.95 0.48 -22.38
N VAL A 53 23.30 -0.60 -22.86
CA VAL A 53 23.23 -1.90 -22.20
C VAL A 53 24.66 -2.39 -21.90
N ALA A 54 25.06 -2.31 -20.64
CA ALA A 54 26.33 -2.88 -20.20
C ALA A 54 26.24 -4.42 -20.32
N ALA A 55 27.25 -5.02 -20.95
CA ALA A 55 27.37 -6.46 -21.09
C ALA A 55 27.25 -7.13 -19.70
N ALA A 56 26.43 -8.18 -19.62
CA ALA A 56 26.19 -8.93 -18.41
C ALA A 56 27.49 -9.34 -17.74
N ALA A 57 27.72 -8.93 -16.50
CA ALA A 57 28.80 -9.41 -15.68
C ALA A 57 28.65 -10.93 -15.45
N PRO A 58 29.73 -11.72 -15.37
CA PRO A 58 29.64 -13.15 -15.10
C PRO A 58 28.93 -13.37 -13.76
N ALA A 59 28.00 -14.34 -13.73
CA ALA A 59 27.27 -14.71 -12.55
C ALA A 59 28.20 -15.00 -11.36
N PRO A 60 28.00 -14.44 -10.18
CA PRO A 60 28.80 -14.76 -9.02
C PRO A 60 28.61 -16.23 -8.67
N SER A 61 29.74 -16.89 -8.38
CA SER A 61 29.81 -18.28 -7.91
C SER A 61 28.84 -18.45 -6.74
N ALA A 62 28.13 -19.60 -6.67
CA ALA A 62 27.17 -19.96 -5.64
C ALA A 62 27.79 -19.91 -4.23
N GLY A 63 27.85 -18.72 -3.66
CA GLY A 63 28.06 -18.50 -2.23
C GLY A 63 26.75 -18.75 -1.50
N THR A 64 26.82 -19.01 -0.20
CA THR A 64 25.65 -19.08 0.69
C THR A 64 24.72 -17.90 0.39
N PRO A 65 23.45 -18.10 0.08
CA PRO A 65 22.53 -17.01 -0.21
C PRO A 65 22.58 -15.97 0.91
N ALA A 66 22.79 -14.71 0.56
CA ALA A 66 22.75 -13.63 1.54
C ALA A 66 21.36 -13.65 2.24
N PRO A 67 21.30 -13.42 3.58
CA PRO A 67 20.03 -13.37 4.27
C PRO A 67 19.15 -12.27 3.64
N TRP A 68 17.92 -12.61 3.29
CA TRP A 68 16.98 -11.73 2.58
C TRP A 68 16.38 -10.62 3.47
N GLY A 69 16.92 -10.35 4.60
CA GLY A 69 16.50 -9.30 5.51
C GLY A 69 16.75 -9.67 6.97
N ALA A 70 16.41 -8.78 7.85
CA ALA A 70 16.51 -8.97 9.29
C ALA A 70 15.32 -8.33 9.99
N LYS A 71 14.97 -8.83 11.20
CA LYS A 71 13.90 -8.28 12.03
C LYS A 71 14.40 -8.12 13.46
N SER A 72 14.14 -6.96 14.04
CA SER A 72 14.46 -6.69 15.46
C SER A 72 13.38 -5.79 16.05
N ASN A 73 12.84 -6.20 17.20
CA ASN A 73 11.80 -5.45 17.91
C ASN A 73 10.62 -4.99 17.03
N GLY A 74 10.21 -5.84 16.09
CA GLY A 74 9.12 -5.54 15.15
C GLY A 74 9.50 -4.67 13.95
N ASN A 75 10.76 -4.20 13.84
CA ASN A 75 11.25 -3.47 12.67
C ASN A 75 11.97 -4.41 11.71
N HIS A 76 11.73 -4.23 10.42
CA HIS A 76 12.38 -4.98 9.36
C HIS A 76 13.51 -4.15 8.74
N PHE A 77 14.59 -4.82 8.36
CA PHE A 77 15.79 -4.22 7.79
C PHE A 77 16.17 -4.93 6.49
N GLY A 78 16.80 -4.20 5.59
CA GLY A 78 17.17 -4.65 4.28
C GLY A 78 16.24 -4.11 3.19
N SER A 79 16.43 -4.57 1.97
CA SER A 79 15.61 -4.15 0.84
C SER A 79 14.19 -4.69 1.00
N LEU A 80 13.19 -3.83 0.79
CA LEU A 80 11.77 -4.24 0.77
C LEU A 80 11.50 -5.23 -0.37
N ARG A 81 12.23 -5.11 -1.48
CA ARG A 81 12.18 -6.07 -2.58
C ARG A 81 12.60 -7.47 -2.14
N ASP A 82 13.64 -7.57 -1.32
CA ASP A 82 14.12 -8.86 -0.80
C ASP A 82 13.18 -9.46 0.25
N LEU A 83 12.40 -8.64 0.94
CA LEU A 83 11.36 -9.07 1.88
C LEU A 83 10.10 -9.61 1.19
N LEU A 84 9.86 -9.23 -0.08
CA LEU A 84 8.75 -9.77 -0.85
C LEU A 84 8.89 -11.28 -1.08
N LEU A 85 7.76 -11.97 -1.10
CA LEU A 85 7.70 -13.39 -1.45
C LEU A 85 8.35 -13.62 -2.82
N PRO A 86 9.35 -14.49 -2.94
CA PRO A 86 9.89 -14.90 -4.25
C PRO A 86 8.77 -15.39 -5.17
N VAL A 87 9.02 -15.39 -6.48
CA VAL A 87 8.03 -15.89 -7.44
C VAL A 87 7.75 -17.37 -7.14
N PRO A 88 6.53 -17.71 -6.69
CA PRO A 88 6.19 -19.09 -6.32
C PRO A 88 6.06 -19.99 -7.56
N ASP A 89 6.13 -21.30 -7.36
CA ASP A 89 5.84 -22.27 -8.41
C ASP A 89 4.46 -22.07 -9.02
N GLY A 90 4.38 -22.13 -10.33
CA GLY A 90 3.15 -21.91 -11.08
C GLY A 90 2.85 -20.44 -11.38
N TYR A 91 3.72 -19.53 -10.98
CA TYR A 91 3.64 -18.10 -11.24
C TYR A 91 4.87 -17.61 -12.03
N ARG A 92 4.71 -16.47 -12.66
CA ARG A 92 5.78 -15.64 -13.23
C ARG A 92 5.56 -14.20 -12.79
N LEU A 93 6.56 -13.33 -13.01
CA LEU A 93 6.35 -11.89 -12.87
C LEU A 93 5.21 -11.44 -13.77
N GLY A 94 4.33 -10.63 -13.21
CA GLY A 94 3.19 -10.03 -13.88
C GLY A 94 3.54 -8.71 -14.57
N PRO A 95 2.54 -7.93 -14.97
CA PRO A 95 2.75 -6.59 -15.50
C PRO A 95 3.17 -5.62 -14.38
N ASP A 96 3.69 -4.48 -14.79
CA ASP A 96 3.99 -3.37 -13.89
C ASP A 96 2.75 -2.93 -13.10
N TYR A 97 2.95 -2.63 -11.84
CA TYR A 97 1.91 -2.12 -10.97
C TYR A 97 1.95 -0.61 -10.95
N LYS A 98 1.14 0.00 -11.81
CA LYS A 98 1.10 1.45 -11.99
C LYS A 98 2.52 1.98 -12.27
N ASP A 99 2.85 3.08 -11.64
CA ASP A 99 4.14 3.77 -11.78
C ASP A 99 5.24 3.23 -10.87
N LEU A 100 4.90 2.22 -10.04
CA LEU A 100 5.86 1.56 -9.15
C LEU A 100 6.66 0.44 -9.84
N GLY A 101 6.38 0.17 -11.13
CA GLY A 101 7.04 -0.93 -11.83
C GLY A 101 6.62 -2.32 -11.33
N ASN A 102 7.47 -3.31 -11.55
CA ASN A 102 7.31 -4.66 -11.04
C ASN A 102 8.63 -5.23 -10.53
N ASP A 103 8.56 -5.95 -9.41
CA ASP A 103 9.72 -6.48 -8.71
C ASP A 103 10.70 -5.36 -8.31
N ASP A 104 10.15 -4.28 -7.76
CA ASP A 104 10.85 -3.03 -7.52
C ASP A 104 10.61 -2.48 -6.12
N GLU A 105 11.45 -1.51 -5.75
CA GLU A 105 11.42 -0.83 -4.46
C GLU A 105 11.59 0.67 -4.66
N PHE A 106 10.69 1.45 -4.06
CA PHE A 106 10.75 2.90 -3.99
C PHE A 106 11.07 3.32 -2.55
N GLY A 107 12.21 3.96 -2.33
CA GLY A 107 12.65 4.36 -0.99
C GLY A 107 13.94 5.18 -1.04
N GLY A 108 14.56 5.39 0.12
CA GLY A 108 15.87 6.04 0.22
C GLY A 108 15.94 7.41 -0.46
N ALA A 109 16.88 7.60 -1.38
CA ALA A 109 17.12 8.88 -2.05
C ALA A 109 15.96 9.30 -2.97
N ASP A 110 15.28 8.36 -3.61
CA ASP A 110 14.15 8.65 -4.50
C ASP A 110 12.94 9.14 -3.69
N LEU A 111 12.68 8.51 -2.55
CA LEU A 111 11.66 8.98 -1.62
C LEU A 111 11.98 10.39 -1.10
N ALA A 112 13.24 10.66 -0.71
CA ALA A 112 13.65 11.97 -0.22
C ALA A 112 13.43 13.05 -1.30
N ARG A 113 13.82 12.77 -2.54
CA ARG A 113 13.60 13.66 -3.68
C ARG A 113 12.11 13.92 -3.92
N ALA A 114 11.32 12.87 -3.93
CA ALA A 114 9.87 12.99 -4.12
C ALA A 114 9.19 13.81 -3.00
N GLN A 115 9.67 13.70 -1.77
CA GLN A 115 9.18 14.51 -0.66
C GLN A 115 9.57 15.99 -0.81
N GLU A 116 10.78 16.29 -1.28
CA GLU A 116 11.22 17.66 -1.58
C GLU A 116 10.39 18.29 -2.69
N GLU A 117 10.18 17.57 -3.80
CA GLU A 117 9.33 18.04 -4.90
C GLU A 117 7.90 18.32 -4.44
N LEU A 118 7.33 17.43 -3.65
CA LEU A 118 5.99 17.62 -3.06
C LEU A 118 5.93 18.88 -2.18
N LEU A 119 6.97 19.14 -1.37
CA LEU A 119 7.04 20.33 -0.55
C LEU A 119 7.15 21.62 -1.38
N ASP A 120 7.83 21.57 -2.53
CA ASP A 120 7.97 22.71 -3.42
C ASP A 120 6.67 23.08 -4.16
N GLU A 121 5.82 22.09 -4.45
CA GLU A 121 4.51 22.31 -5.05
C GLU A 121 3.49 22.93 -4.08
N VAL A 122 3.74 22.82 -2.77
CA VAL A 122 2.82 23.33 -1.73
C VAL A 122 3.13 24.79 -1.39
N PRO A 123 2.11 25.67 -1.30
CA PRO A 123 2.31 27.04 -0.84
C PRO A 123 3.06 27.10 0.50
N GLU A 124 4.01 28.04 0.61
CA GLU A 124 4.95 28.15 1.74
C GLU A 124 4.27 28.09 3.11
N LYS A 125 3.11 28.72 3.26
CA LYS A 125 2.33 28.73 4.52
C LYS A 125 1.89 27.34 5.01
N TYR A 126 1.89 26.32 4.15
CA TYR A 126 1.49 24.94 4.50
C TYR A 126 2.65 23.95 4.52
N ARG A 127 3.84 24.32 4.03
CA ARG A 127 5.01 23.43 3.95
C ARG A 127 5.40 22.85 5.30
N GLY A 128 5.38 23.70 6.36
CA GLY A 128 5.65 23.25 7.72
C GLY A 128 4.71 22.15 8.19
N GLN A 129 3.40 22.34 8.00
CA GLN A 129 2.41 21.34 8.39
C GLN A 129 2.55 20.02 7.60
N LEU A 130 2.85 20.11 6.30
CA LEU A 130 3.09 18.92 5.48
C LEU A 130 4.35 18.18 5.91
N LYS A 131 5.45 18.90 6.17
CA LYS A 131 6.69 18.32 6.67
C LYS A 131 6.49 17.59 8.00
N ASP A 132 5.76 18.20 8.93
CA ASP A 132 5.45 17.58 10.23
C ASP A 132 4.58 16.31 10.04
N ALA A 133 3.59 16.35 9.14
CA ALA A 133 2.77 15.19 8.82
C ALA A 133 3.59 14.04 8.20
N LEU A 134 4.45 14.34 7.23
CA LEU A 134 5.35 13.36 6.62
C LEU A 134 6.31 12.73 7.64
N SER A 135 6.89 13.57 8.52
CA SER A 135 7.78 13.08 9.58
C SER A 135 7.08 12.19 10.59
N THR A 136 5.81 12.49 10.91
CA THR A 136 5.00 11.67 11.85
C THR A 136 4.69 10.30 11.28
N LEU A 137 4.45 10.17 9.98
CA LEU A 137 4.18 8.89 9.32
C LEU A 137 5.39 7.96 9.32
N HIS A 138 6.61 8.48 9.38
CA HIS A 138 7.86 7.71 9.24
C HIS A 138 7.81 6.77 8.03
N PHE A 139 7.27 7.27 6.93
CA PHE A 139 7.25 6.51 5.68
C PHE A 139 8.67 6.37 5.13
N THR A 140 9.12 5.13 4.94
CA THR A 140 10.49 4.82 4.52
C THR A 140 10.58 4.19 3.14
N GLY A 141 9.49 3.57 2.66
CA GLY A 141 9.50 3.02 1.31
C GLY A 141 8.33 2.09 1.00
N ILE A 142 8.30 1.66 -0.26
CA ILE A 142 7.35 0.68 -0.80
C ILE A 142 8.13 -0.35 -1.59
N GLY A 143 7.89 -1.64 -1.33
CA GLY A 143 8.30 -2.74 -2.19
C GLY A 143 7.07 -3.31 -2.91
N VAL A 144 7.19 -3.63 -4.19
CA VAL A 144 6.09 -4.18 -4.99
C VAL A 144 6.54 -5.37 -5.84
N ARG A 145 5.72 -6.41 -5.89
CA ARG A 145 5.86 -7.53 -6.81
C ARG A 145 4.52 -7.95 -7.37
N SER A 146 4.38 -7.89 -8.68
CA SER A 146 3.24 -8.39 -9.42
C SER A 146 3.52 -9.80 -9.92
N LEU A 147 2.56 -10.69 -9.76
CA LEU A 147 2.62 -12.09 -10.11
C LEU A 147 1.46 -12.43 -11.03
N THR A 148 1.69 -13.25 -12.03
CA THR A 148 0.64 -13.81 -12.89
C THR A 148 0.78 -15.33 -12.92
N ARG A 149 -0.31 -16.08 -12.72
CA ARG A 149 -0.31 -17.53 -12.91
C ARG A 149 -0.03 -17.89 -14.37
N PHE A 150 0.59 -19.04 -14.60
CA PHE A 150 0.90 -19.50 -15.97
C PHE A 150 -0.35 -19.69 -16.84
N ASP A 151 -1.50 -19.99 -16.23
CA ASP A 151 -2.78 -20.11 -16.93
C ASP A 151 -3.46 -18.75 -17.21
N ASN A 152 -2.86 -17.63 -16.81
CA ASN A 152 -3.35 -16.25 -16.93
C ASN A 152 -4.72 -16.00 -16.26
N ARG A 153 -5.18 -16.89 -15.39
CA ARG A 153 -6.50 -16.76 -14.74
C ARG A 153 -6.47 -15.96 -13.45
N LEU A 154 -5.27 -15.65 -12.94
CA LEU A 154 -5.08 -14.91 -11.70
C LEU A 154 -3.85 -14.02 -11.80
N MET A 155 -4.01 -12.77 -11.42
CA MET A 155 -2.95 -11.79 -11.21
C MET A 155 -2.98 -11.34 -9.75
N ALA A 156 -1.82 -11.30 -9.11
CA ALA A 156 -1.65 -10.87 -7.73
C ALA A 156 -0.60 -9.76 -7.64
N VAL A 157 -0.82 -8.78 -6.79
CA VAL A 157 0.14 -7.74 -6.46
C VAL A 157 0.40 -7.78 -4.97
N LEU A 158 1.61 -8.10 -4.59
CA LEU A 158 2.14 -7.97 -3.24
C LEU A 158 2.78 -6.59 -3.10
N LYS A 159 2.41 -5.88 -2.04
CA LYS A 159 2.97 -4.57 -1.70
C LYS A 159 3.32 -4.54 -0.23
N LEU A 160 4.54 -4.16 0.08
CA LEU A 160 5.02 -3.85 1.42
C LEU A 160 5.17 -2.34 1.52
N THR A 161 4.55 -1.74 2.52
CA THR A 161 4.74 -0.31 2.80
C THR A 161 5.30 -0.18 4.20
N GLN A 162 6.46 0.45 4.33
CA GLN A 162 7.15 0.58 5.59
C GLN A 162 6.88 1.95 6.23
N PHE A 163 6.37 1.90 7.47
CA PHE A 163 6.08 3.04 8.33
C PHE A 163 6.62 2.78 9.74
N ASN A 164 6.31 3.66 10.71
CA ASN A 164 6.42 3.24 12.10
C ASN A 164 5.32 2.23 12.47
N GLN A 165 5.58 1.39 13.48
CA GLN A 165 4.67 0.31 13.89
C GLN A 165 3.29 0.81 14.31
N GLN A 166 3.19 1.99 14.93
CA GLN A 166 1.91 2.57 15.32
C GLN A 166 1.06 2.90 14.09
N THR A 167 1.65 3.58 13.09
CA THR A 167 0.96 3.89 11.84
C THR A 167 0.48 2.61 11.13
N VAL A 168 1.32 1.57 11.08
CA VAL A 168 0.95 0.28 10.49
C VAL A 168 -0.25 -0.32 11.21
N SER A 169 -0.24 -0.34 12.55
CA SER A 169 -1.33 -0.86 13.36
C SER A 169 -2.63 -0.08 13.14
N GLU A 170 -2.56 1.25 13.11
CA GLU A 170 -3.72 2.11 12.88
C GLU A 170 -4.31 1.91 11.47
N GLN A 171 -3.46 1.78 10.44
CA GLN A 171 -3.91 1.51 9.07
C GLN A 171 -4.57 0.13 8.93
N ASN A 172 -3.99 -0.90 9.56
CA ASN A 172 -4.58 -2.23 9.56
C ASN A 172 -5.92 -2.28 10.31
N ALA A 173 -6.02 -1.60 11.45
CA ALA A 173 -7.26 -1.48 12.21
C ALA A 173 -8.35 -0.74 11.42
N LEU A 174 -7.99 0.34 10.71
CA LEU A 174 -8.90 1.09 9.85
C LEU A 174 -9.47 0.20 8.73
N PHE A 175 -8.62 -0.59 8.08
CA PHE A 175 -9.06 -1.53 7.04
C PHE A 175 -9.98 -2.61 7.65
N GLY A 176 -9.62 -3.16 8.82
CA GLY A 176 -10.45 -4.11 9.53
C GLY A 176 -11.85 -3.55 9.82
N ALA A 177 -11.93 -2.35 10.37
CA ALA A 177 -13.20 -1.68 10.64
C ALA A 177 -14.03 -1.47 9.36
N LEU A 178 -13.39 -1.06 8.25
CA LEU A 178 -14.09 -0.92 6.96
C LEU A 178 -14.67 -2.24 6.46
N VAL A 179 -13.98 -3.36 6.67
CA VAL A 179 -14.44 -4.68 6.24
C VAL A 179 -15.53 -5.22 7.15
N ASP A 180 -15.37 -5.05 8.46
CA ASP A 180 -16.27 -5.64 9.46
C ASP A 180 -17.57 -4.82 9.65
N ASP A 181 -17.51 -3.49 9.50
CA ASP A 181 -18.60 -2.56 9.82
C ASP A 181 -19.35 -2.04 8.59
N SER A 182 -18.91 -2.35 7.37
CA SER A 182 -19.54 -1.82 6.16
C SER A 182 -20.15 -2.92 5.29
N ASP A 183 -21.34 -2.67 4.77
CA ASP A 183 -21.96 -3.51 3.72
C ASP A 183 -21.29 -3.34 2.33
N LEU A 184 -20.18 -2.59 2.26
CA LEU A 184 -19.49 -2.30 1.00
C LEU A 184 -18.71 -3.50 0.48
N PHE A 185 -18.31 -4.42 1.38
CA PHE A 185 -17.48 -5.55 1.05
C PHE A 185 -18.14 -6.87 1.45
N ARG A 186 -17.93 -7.89 0.63
CA ARG A 186 -18.11 -9.27 1.06
C ARG A 186 -16.91 -9.65 1.92
N ARG A 187 -17.16 -10.35 3.03
CA ARG A 187 -16.07 -10.89 3.85
C ARG A 187 -15.21 -11.85 3.02
N GLY A 188 -13.92 -11.64 3.06
CA GLY A 188 -12.95 -12.51 2.43
C GLY A 188 -12.58 -13.72 3.29
N PRO A 189 -11.73 -14.62 2.77
CA PRO A 189 -11.26 -15.78 3.50
C PRO A 189 -10.38 -15.37 4.69
N ASP A 190 -10.44 -16.17 5.76
CA ASP A 190 -9.50 -16.06 6.87
C ASP A 190 -8.12 -16.62 6.45
N VAL A 191 -7.04 -16.06 7.00
CA VAL A 191 -5.66 -16.48 6.72
C VAL A 191 -5.14 -17.33 7.90
N PRO A 192 -4.97 -18.65 7.73
CA PRO A 192 -4.53 -19.52 8.82
C PRO A 192 -3.18 -19.10 9.40
N GLY A 193 -3.11 -19.00 10.73
CA GLY A 193 -1.89 -18.58 11.44
C GLY A 193 -1.72 -17.06 11.57
N HIS A 194 -2.56 -16.25 10.90
CA HIS A 194 -2.50 -14.79 10.91
C HIS A 194 -3.87 -14.18 11.24
N PRO A 195 -4.32 -14.20 12.50
CA PRO A 195 -5.66 -13.77 12.89
C PRO A 195 -5.91 -12.26 12.68
N ASP A 196 -4.85 -11.45 12.59
CA ASP A 196 -4.93 -10.02 12.36
C ASP A 196 -5.02 -9.65 10.86
N ALA A 197 -4.82 -10.64 9.98
CA ALA A 197 -5.01 -10.46 8.56
C ALA A 197 -6.51 -10.32 8.23
N ARG A 198 -6.85 -9.39 7.35
CA ARG A 198 -8.21 -9.16 6.87
C ARG A 198 -8.24 -9.18 5.36
N CYS A 199 -9.17 -9.94 4.80
CA CYS A 199 -9.43 -9.97 3.36
C CYS A 199 -10.85 -9.50 3.07
N ALA A 200 -11.01 -8.74 2.01
CA ALA A 200 -12.29 -8.20 1.57
C ALA A 200 -12.48 -8.38 0.06
N LEU A 201 -13.70 -8.64 -0.33
CA LEU A 201 -14.11 -8.70 -1.72
C LEU A 201 -15.13 -7.61 -2.00
N PRO A 202 -15.03 -6.87 -3.12
CA PRO A 202 -16.10 -5.98 -3.53
C PRO A 202 -17.38 -6.77 -3.82
N ALA A 203 -18.53 -6.10 -3.80
CA ALA A 203 -19.78 -6.72 -4.23
C ALA A 203 -19.66 -7.12 -5.71
N LEU A 204 -20.03 -8.38 -6.03
CA LEU A 204 -20.14 -8.84 -7.41
C LEU A 204 -21.43 -8.33 -8.03
N GLN A 205 -21.33 -7.87 -9.26
CA GLN A 205 -22.51 -7.55 -10.08
C GLN A 205 -22.83 -8.72 -11.03
N ALA A 206 -24.09 -8.84 -11.38
CA ALA A 206 -24.51 -9.89 -12.31
C ALA A 206 -23.82 -9.68 -13.67
N GLY A 207 -23.11 -10.71 -14.15
CA GLY A 207 -22.37 -10.66 -15.41
C GLY A 207 -20.90 -10.34 -15.26
N ASP A 208 -20.41 -10.06 -14.04
CA ASP A 208 -18.97 -9.87 -13.81
C ASP A 208 -18.18 -11.13 -14.16
N GLN A 209 -17.19 -10.96 -15.02
CA GLN A 209 -16.28 -12.03 -15.43
C GLN A 209 -15.01 -12.08 -14.58
N LEU A 210 -14.73 -11.00 -13.87
CA LEU A 210 -13.58 -10.87 -12.98
C LEU A 210 -14.05 -10.67 -11.55
N ASP A 211 -13.34 -11.27 -10.61
CA ASP A 211 -13.51 -11.07 -9.18
C ASP A 211 -12.21 -10.54 -8.59
N TYR A 212 -12.31 -9.88 -7.44
CA TYR A 212 -11.22 -9.19 -6.79
C TYR A 212 -11.20 -9.52 -5.31
N VAL A 213 -9.98 -9.63 -4.76
CA VAL A 213 -9.75 -9.71 -3.32
C VAL A 213 -8.66 -8.73 -2.94
N THR A 214 -8.83 -8.05 -1.82
CA THR A 214 -7.77 -7.26 -1.21
C THR A 214 -7.60 -7.74 0.23
N CYS A 215 -6.36 -8.09 0.59
CA CYS A 215 -5.99 -8.48 1.95
C CYS A 215 -4.98 -7.49 2.53
N TYR A 216 -5.07 -7.23 3.83
CA TYR A 216 -4.11 -6.46 4.60
C TYR A 216 -3.70 -7.20 5.88
N SER A 217 -2.48 -6.96 6.32
CA SER A 217 -1.96 -7.39 7.62
C SER A 217 -0.90 -6.41 8.10
N ALA A 218 -0.77 -6.27 9.41
CA ALA A 218 0.31 -5.56 10.07
C ALA A 218 1.40 -6.54 10.47
N GLU A 219 2.62 -6.34 9.98
CA GLU A 219 3.80 -7.10 10.38
C GLU A 219 4.87 -6.16 10.92
N GLY A 220 4.74 -5.78 12.19
CA GLY A 220 5.62 -4.81 12.81
C GLY A 220 5.53 -3.42 12.15
N ASP A 221 6.60 -2.99 11.50
CA ASP A 221 6.71 -1.73 10.75
C ASP A 221 6.28 -1.83 9.29
N LEU A 222 5.79 -3.01 8.86
CA LEU A 222 5.32 -3.25 7.50
C LEU A 222 3.79 -3.37 7.44
N LEU A 223 3.17 -2.54 6.63
CA LEU A 223 1.81 -2.77 6.15
C LEU A 223 1.88 -3.66 4.91
N VAL A 224 1.43 -4.90 5.05
CA VAL A 224 1.43 -5.90 4.00
C VAL A 224 0.09 -5.88 3.28
N GLN A 225 0.12 -5.69 1.97
CA GLN A 225 -1.07 -5.71 1.13
C GLN A 225 -0.92 -6.77 0.04
N LEU A 226 -1.95 -7.57 -0.15
CA LEU A 226 -2.13 -8.41 -1.33
C LEU A 226 -3.40 -7.96 -2.06
N ARG A 227 -3.28 -7.66 -3.34
CA ARG A 227 -4.43 -7.45 -4.24
C ARG A 227 -4.43 -8.52 -5.30
N VAL A 228 -5.57 -9.18 -5.47
CA VAL A 228 -5.73 -10.23 -6.47
C VAL A 228 -6.91 -9.89 -7.37
N SER A 229 -6.72 -10.11 -8.65
CA SER A 229 -7.78 -10.13 -9.65
C SER A 229 -7.73 -11.45 -10.41
N GLY A 230 -8.87 -11.99 -10.74
CA GLY A 230 -8.93 -13.25 -11.48
C GLY A 230 -10.30 -13.53 -12.06
N VAL A 231 -10.39 -14.60 -12.83
CA VAL A 231 -11.65 -15.05 -13.44
C VAL A 231 -12.62 -15.46 -12.33
N ALA A 232 -13.85 -14.96 -12.41
CA ALA A 232 -14.91 -15.30 -11.45
C ALA A 232 -15.43 -16.74 -11.67
N PRO A 233 -15.70 -17.50 -10.60
CA PRO A 233 -15.39 -17.21 -9.21
C PRO A 233 -13.89 -17.34 -8.92
N LEU A 234 -13.36 -16.41 -8.12
CA LEU A 234 -11.93 -16.41 -7.75
C LEU A 234 -11.59 -17.58 -6.84
N ASP A 235 -10.48 -18.27 -7.12
CA ASP A 235 -9.93 -19.31 -6.25
C ASP A 235 -9.34 -18.69 -4.97
N GLN A 236 -10.16 -18.56 -3.94
CA GLN A 236 -9.77 -17.95 -2.67
C GLN A 236 -8.66 -18.73 -1.94
N ASN A 237 -8.52 -20.04 -2.16
CA ASN A 237 -7.45 -20.82 -1.56
C ASN A 237 -6.08 -20.35 -2.07
N LYS A 238 -5.98 -20.02 -3.36
CA LYS A 238 -4.74 -19.45 -3.95
C LYS A 238 -4.40 -18.09 -3.38
N VAL A 239 -5.40 -17.26 -3.11
CA VAL A 239 -5.22 -15.97 -2.45
C VAL A 239 -4.65 -16.15 -1.05
N VAL A 240 -5.28 -17.03 -0.25
CA VAL A 240 -4.85 -17.36 1.11
C VAL A 240 -3.43 -17.91 1.13
N ASP A 241 -3.12 -18.85 0.23
CA ASP A 241 -1.79 -19.46 0.16
C ASP A 241 -0.69 -18.43 -0.15
N LEU A 242 -0.92 -17.53 -1.11
CA LEU A 242 0.03 -16.46 -1.42
C LEU A 242 0.22 -15.51 -0.24
N PHE A 243 -0.88 -15.08 0.38
CA PHE A 243 -0.79 -14.11 1.47
C PHE A 243 -0.14 -14.71 2.70
N ARG A 244 -0.52 -15.94 3.06
CA ARG A 244 0.10 -16.67 4.17
C ARG A 244 1.60 -16.85 3.97
N GLN A 245 2.05 -17.27 2.78
CA GLN A 245 3.47 -17.40 2.46
C GLN A 245 4.23 -16.08 2.63
N GLN A 246 3.64 -14.96 2.19
CA GLN A 246 4.25 -13.64 2.40
C GLN A 246 4.37 -13.30 3.89
N LEU A 247 3.31 -13.52 4.68
CA LEU A 247 3.32 -13.24 6.12
C LEU A 247 4.28 -14.16 6.88
N ASP A 248 4.28 -15.46 6.58
CA ASP A 248 5.22 -16.44 7.14
C ASP A 248 6.69 -16.06 6.86
N ARG A 249 6.95 -15.51 5.65
CA ARG A 249 8.27 -15.01 5.27
C ARG A 249 8.70 -13.85 6.17
N LEU A 250 7.84 -12.87 6.40
CA LEU A 250 8.14 -11.70 7.24
C LEU A 250 8.27 -12.04 8.72
N ALA A 251 7.59 -13.08 9.17
CA ALA A 251 7.71 -13.55 10.56
C ALA A 251 9.11 -14.11 10.86
N ARG A 252 9.81 -14.65 9.84
CA ARG A 252 11.12 -15.32 9.97
C ARG A 252 12.12 -14.80 8.94
N PRO A 253 12.53 -13.53 9.01
CA PRO A 253 13.52 -12.99 8.09
C PRO A 253 14.87 -13.72 8.22
N GLY A 254 15.55 -13.92 7.10
CA GLY A 254 16.82 -14.62 7.03
C GLY A 254 16.72 -16.14 7.00
N ALA A 255 15.56 -16.77 7.19
CA ALA A 255 15.36 -18.17 6.89
C ALA A 255 15.23 -18.35 5.37
N ALA A 256 16.11 -19.15 4.77
CA ALA A 256 15.93 -19.56 3.38
C ALA A 256 14.62 -20.31 3.21
N ALA A 257 13.85 -19.96 2.19
CA ALA A 257 12.66 -20.70 1.80
C ALA A 257 13.08 -22.03 1.14
#